data_20cae673a231657a197df6b3bcfc1f2a
#
_entry.id   20cae673a231657a197df6b3bcfc1f2a
#
_cell.length_a   1.000
_cell.length_b   1.000
_cell.length_c   1.000
_cell.angle_alpha   90.00
_cell.angle_beta   90.00
_cell.angle_gamma   90.00
#
_symmetry.space_group_name_H-M   'P 1'
#
loop_
_entity.id
_entity.type
_entity.pdbx_description
1 polymer ?
#
loop_
_entity_poly.entity_id
_entity_poly.type
_entity_poly.pdbx_seq_one_letter_code
_entity_poly.pdbx_strand_id
1 'polypeptide(L)'
;MASDIENPHNHKLQDLYDNLEADGHFIAQVQLRKAATTGYSFRIVNRSSGKIDEEKTELFQSEWFYNFLDHALDSVIKGYTVLELTDPTTMELTLIPRRNLVGVRQLVLYEASGDKGIDISTGYENTLIRIGKPADLGIMANLCGQLIWKRNAQQSWAEFTERFGMPLISATTNKTSKADLDRIDNMLASLGESARAVLPEGTSIKIDPFSGGDAYKVFDEQIERINAEMSKPITGGTMVTDDGSSRSQSEVHERNLDNKLAESDRRLIQFVVNNQLIPIMHYWGWPLNPETDKFQWDDTFELSLNQHWNVVNQILNRYTVDQEWIANTFKVPITGELHAPKENDDENIHSRGLSRNFQ
;
A
#
# COMPACT_ATOMS: atom_id res chain seq x y z
N MET A 1 19.06 6.56 -17.00
CA MET A 1 19.24 7.89 -16.46
C MET A 1 19.12 8.84 -17.60
N ALA A 2 18.69 10.05 -17.38
CA ALA A 2 18.48 10.99 -18.48
C ALA A 2 19.74 11.06 -19.35
N SER A 3 19.65 10.58 -20.58
CA SER A 3 20.79 10.50 -21.48
C SER A 3 21.16 11.86 -22.08
N ASP A 4 20.27 12.84 -21.91
CA ASP A 4 20.42 14.20 -22.41
C ASP A 4 19.54 15.14 -21.57
N ILE A 5 20.11 16.24 -21.11
CA ILE A 5 19.41 17.26 -20.32
C ILE A 5 18.35 17.99 -21.18
N GLU A 6 18.64 18.17 -22.47
CA GLU A 6 17.75 18.88 -23.41
C GLU A 6 16.64 17.97 -23.96
N ASN A 7 16.88 16.67 -24.00
CA ASN A 7 15.96 15.69 -24.54
C ASN A 7 15.92 14.41 -23.65
N PRO A 8 15.39 14.50 -22.44
CA PRO A 8 15.40 13.38 -21.50
C PRO A 8 14.47 12.26 -21.97
N HIS A 9 15.05 11.13 -22.35
CA HIS A 9 14.31 9.90 -22.64
C HIS A 9 14.17 9.06 -21.37
N ASN A 10 12.93 8.76 -21.00
CA ASN A 10 12.64 8.02 -19.77
C ASN A 10 12.45 6.51 -19.99
N HIS A 11 12.54 6.00 -21.23
CA HIS A 11 12.20 4.59 -21.51
C HIS A 11 13.06 3.61 -20.70
N LYS A 12 14.37 3.81 -20.62
CA LYS A 12 15.25 2.93 -19.82
C LYS A 12 14.95 2.97 -18.32
N LEU A 13 14.54 4.14 -17.82
CA LEU A 13 14.13 4.29 -16.43
C LEU A 13 12.81 3.57 -16.18
N GLN A 14 11.84 3.69 -17.08
CA GLN A 14 10.56 3.00 -16.97
C GLN A 14 10.72 1.48 -17.10
N ASP A 15 11.60 1.01 -18.01
CA ASP A 15 11.95 -0.42 -18.11
C ASP A 15 12.58 -0.96 -16.80
N LEU A 16 13.38 -0.12 -16.12
CA LEU A 16 13.92 -0.45 -14.81
C LEU A 16 12.81 -0.52 -13.75
N TYR A 17 11.87 0.43 -13.76
CA TYR A 17 10.73 0.44 -12.83
C TYR A 17 9.89 -0.83 -12.98
N ASP A 18 9.47 -1.15 -14.22
CA ASP A 18 8.69 -2.35 -14.50
C ASP A 18 9.40 -3.64 -14.02
N ASN A 19 10.72 -3.67 -14.14
CA ASN A 19 11.53 -4.78 -13.67
C ASN A 19 11.60 -4.86 -12.12
N LEU A 20 11.66 -3.73 -11.44
CA LEU A 20 11.80 -3.65 -9.98
C LEU A 20 10.47 -3.79 -9.24
N GLU A 21 9.33 -3.58 -9.91
CA GLU A 21 8.00 -3.74 -9.32
C GLU A 21 7.66 -5.16 -8.86
N ALA A 22 8.41 -6.16 -9.29
CA ALA A 22 8.23 -7.53 -8.84
C ALA A 22 8.64 -7.79 -7.36
N ASP A 23 9.19 -6.78 -6.65
CA ASP A 23 9.55 -6.92 -5.24
C ASP A 23 8.30 -6.93 -4.35
N GLY A 24 8.11 -8.01 -3.59
CA GLY A 24 6.91 -8.23 -2.77
C GLY A 24 6.73 -7.19 -1.66
N HIS A 25 7.82 -6.74 -1.02
CA HIS A 25 7.73 -5.70 0.01
C HIS A 25 7.32 -4.35 -0.60
N PHE A 26 7.94 -3.98 -1.71
CA PHE A 26 7.61 -2.76 -2.45
C PHE A 26 6.13 -2.73 -2.83
N ILE A 27 5.63 -3.81 -3.46
CA ILE A 27 4.21 -3.92 -3.85
C ILE A 27 3.31 -3.76 -2.63
N ALA A 28 3.60 -4.44 -1.52
CA ALA A 28 2.79 -4.38 -0.31
C ALA A 28 2.68 -2.94 0.24
N GLN A 29 3.79 -2.20 0.30
CA GLN A 29 3.81 -0.82 0.77
C GLN A 29 3.04 0.13 -0.17
N VAL A 30 3.18 -0.05 -1.49
CA VAL A 30 2.45 0.73 -2.50
C VAL A 30 0.95 0.49 -2.41
N GLN A 31 0.52 -0.78 -2.30
CA GLN A 31 -0.88 -1.15 -2.16
C GLN A 31 -1.48 -0.59 -0.87
N LEU A 32 -0.75 -0.63 0.23
CA LEU A 32 -1.18 -0.06 1.49
C LEU A 32 -1.42 1.45 1.37
N ARG A 33 -0.49 2.20 0.72
CA ARG A 33 -0.67 3.64 0.47
C ARG A 33 -1.86 3.93 -0.42
N LYS A 34 -2.04 3.17 -1.50
CA LYS A 34 -3.19 3.30 -2.39
C LYS A 34 -4.50 3.05 -1.62
N ALA A 35 -4.57 1.97 -0.83
CA ALA A 35 -5.73 1.63 -0.02
C ALA A 35 -6.08 2.71 1.01
N ALA A 36 -5.09 3.27 1.69
CA ALA A 36 -5.28 4.38 2.64
C ALA A 36 -5.88 5.64 1.97
N THR A 37 -5.59 5.87 0.68
CA THR A 37 -6.15 6.99 -0.07
C THR A 37 -7.54 6.68 -0.61
N THR A 38 -7.75 5.51 -1.21
CA THR A 38 -9.01 5.12 -1.86
C THR A 38 -10.09 4.64 -0.90
N GLY A 39 -9.73 4.32 0.35
CA GLY A 39 -10.66 3.91 1.39
C GLY A 39 -11.59 5.01 1.90
N TYR A 40 -11.36 6.26 1.52
CA TYR A 40 -12.22 7.38 1.88
C TYR A 40 -13.36 7.57 0.89
N SER A 41 -14.54 7.87 1.40
CA SER A 41 -15.69 8.26 0.59
C SER A 41 -15.48 9.64 -0.03
N PHE A 42 -16.16 9.88 -1.13
CA PHE A 42 -16.13 11.16 -1.82
C PHE A 42 -17.55 11.57 -2.24
N ARG A 43 -17.73 12.83 -2.59
CA ARG A 43 -19.02 13.38 -3.00
C ARG A 43 -18.85 14.56 -3.96
N ILE A 44 -19.86 14.75 -4.77
CA ILE A 44 -20.01 15.98 -5.57
C ILE A 44 -20.89 16.91 -4.78
N VAL A 45 -20.40 18.13 -4.59
CA VAL A 45 -21.12 19.19 -3.87
C VAL A 45 -21.27 20.41 -4.72
N ASN A 46 -22.36 21.16 -4.50
CA ASN A 46 -22.51 22.46 -5.10
C ASN A 46 -21.56 23.47 -4.45
N ARG A 47 -20.73 24.16 -5.25
CA ARG A 47 -19.69 25.09 -4.79
C ARG A 47 -20.24 26.22 -3.91
N SER A 48 -21.46 26.72 -4.20
CA SER A 48 -22.04 27.88 -3.50
C SER A 48 -22.78 27.48 -2.23
N SER A 49 -23.53 26.37 -2.26
CA SER A 49 -24.39 25.97 -1.15
C SER A 49 -23.78 24.88 -0.27
N GLY A 50 -22.74 24.19 -0.74
CA GLY A 50 -22.17 23.02 -0.07
C GLY A 50 -23.11 21.80 -0.07
N LYS A 51 -24.28 21.87 -0.74
CA LYS A 51 -25.25 20.78 -0.78
C LYS A 51 -24.69 19.62 -1.61
N ILE A 52 -24.82 18.42 -1.11
CA ILE A 52 -24.43 17.18 -1.79
C ILE A 52 -25.41 16.90 -2.94
N ASP A 53 -24.89 16.48 -4.07
CA ASP A 53 -25.62 16.02 -5.25
C ASP A 53 -25.37 14.51 -5.40
N GLU A 54 -26.32 13.72 -4.93
CA GLU A 54 -26.21 12.25 -4.92
C GLU A 54 -26.18 11.67 -6.35
N GLU A 55 -27.00 12.21 -7.28
CA GLU A 55 -27.04 11.73 -8.66
C GLU A 55 -25.70 11.92 -9.37
N LYS A 56 -25.05 13.08 -9.15
CA LYS A 56 -23.73 13.35 -9.70
C LYS A 56 -22.63 12.56 -9.00
N THR A 57 -22.79 12.31 -7.71
CA THR A 57 -21.86 11.49 -6.95
C THR A 57 -21.84 10.05 -7.47
N GLU A 58 -23.01 9.48 -7.79
CA GLU A 58 -23.16 8.14 -8.34
C GLU A 58 -22.41 7.96 -9.67
N LEU A 59 -22.25 8.99 -10.49
CA LEU A 59 -21.48 8.93 -11.73
C LEU A 59 -20.01 8.55 -11.51
N PHE A 60 -19.46 8.88 -10.36
CA PHE A 60 -18.09 8.56 -9.98
C PHE A 60 -17.97 7.22 -9.23
N GLN A 61 -19.06 6.64 -8.76
CA GLN A 61 -19.07 5.30 -8.12
C GLN A 61 -19.05 4.20 -9.19
N SER A 62 -17.95 4.13 -9.94
CA SER A 62 -17.84 3.31 -11.14
C SER A 62 -16.42 2.78 -11.33
N GLU A 63 -16.28 1.71 -12.12
CA GLU A 63 -15.01 1.07 -12.43
C GLU A 63 -14.03 2.03 -13.11
N TRP A 64 -14.52 2.87 -14.04
CA TRP A 64 -13.65 3.81 -14.73
C TRP A 64 -12.99 4.81 -13.77
N PHE A 65 -13.73 5.27 -12.74
CA PHE A 65 -13.18 6.20 -11.77
C PHE A 65 -12.20 5.50 -10.82
N TYR A 66 -12.47 4.26 -10.43
CA TYR A 66 -11.53 3.46 -9.68
C TYR A 66 -10.20 3.29 -10.42
N ASN A 67 -10.25 2.97 -11.72
CA ASN A 67 -9.07 2.87 -12.58
C ASN A 67 -8.35 4.23 -12.72
N PHE A 68 -9.10 5.32 -12.81
CA PHE A 68 -8.53 6.67 -12.78
C PHE A 68 -7.77 6.94 -11.48
N LEU A 69 -8.34 6.59 -10.32
CA LEU A 69 -7.69 6.76 -9.03
C LEU A 69 -6.39 5.96 -8.94
N ASP A 70 -6.39 4.74 -9.45
CA ASP A 70 -5.20 3.89 -9.47
C ASP A 70 -4.08 4.53 -10.31
N HIS A 71 -4.38 4.98 -11.51
CA HIS A 71 -3.43 5.70 -12.36
C HIS A 71 -2.96 7.03 -11.76
N ALA A 72 -3.85 7.74 -11.08
CA ALA A 72 -3.51 8.98 -10.41
C ALA A 72 -2.52 8.76 -9.27
N LEU A 73 -2.70 7.71 -8.49
CA LEU A 73 -1.78 7.31 -7.42
C LEU A 73 -0.45 6.77 -7.96
N ASP A 74 -0.49 6.08 -9.10
CA ASP A 74 0.72 5.68 -9.81
C ASP A 74 1.59 6.86 -10.21
N SER A 75 1.03 8.05 -10.41
CA SER A 75 1.82 9.24 -10.71
C SER A 75 2.75 9.63 -9.55
N VAL A 76 2.36 9.35 -8.31
CA VAL A 76 3.18 9.59 -7.12
C VAL A 76 4.35 8.58 -7.07
N ILE A 77 4.09 7.35 -7.49
CA ILE A 77 5.07 6.26 -7.42
C ILE A 77 6.04 6.31 -8.60
N LYS A 78 5.51 6.40 -9.83
CA LYS A 78 6.27 6.29 -11.09
C LYS A 78 6.54 7.64 -11.77
N GLY A 79 5.97 8.72 -11.27
CA GLY A 79 6.13 10.07 -11.81
C GLY A 79 5.03 10.49 -12.79
N TYR A 80 5.33 11.53 -13.56
CA TYR A 80 4.38 12.18 -14.45
C TYR A 80 3.56 11.21 -15.30
N THR A 81 2.25 11.37 -15.23
CA THR A 81 1.27 10.48 -15.85
C THR A 81 0.33 11.28 -16.75
N VAL A 82 0.06 10.76 -17.93
CA VAL A 82 -0.92 11.31 -18.86
C VAL A 82 -1.91 10.21 -19.24
N LEU A 83 -3.21 10.50 -19.07
CA LEU A 83 -4.31 9.65 -19.48
C LEU A 83 -5.00 10.27 -20.68
N GLU A 84 -5.34 9.45 -21.66
CA GLU A 84 -6.13 9.83 -22.82
C GLU A 84 -7.56 9.35 -22.65
N LEU A 85 -8.53 10.23 -22.87
CA LEU A 85 -9.93 9.87 -22.95
C LEU A 85 -10.20 9.26 -24.33
N THR A 86 -10.34 7.93 -24.36
CA THR A 86 -10.56 7.16 -25.60
C THR A 86 -12.02 7.02 -25.95
N ASP A 87 -12.90 6.91 -24.97
CA ASP A 87 -14.35 6.93 -25.17
C ASP A 87 -15.02 7.89 -24.18
N PRO A 88 -15.53 9.06 -24.67
CA PRO A 88 -16.21 10.02 -23.81
C PRO A 88 -17.58 9.56 -23.28
N THR A 89 -18.19 8.55 -23.89
CA THR A 89 -19.53 8.07 -23.48
C THR A 89 -19.45 7.16 -22.26
N THR A 90 -18.41 6.37 -22.17
CA THR A 90 -18.13 5.45 -21.05
C THR A 90 -17.08 5.97 -20.07
N MET A 91 -16.46 7.12 -20.37
CA MET A 91 -15.29 7.65 -19.65
C MET A 91 -14.11 6.67 -19.62
N GLU A 92 -13.89 5.97 -20.74
CA GLU A 92 -12.73 5.10 -20.88
C GLU A 92 -11.45 5.93 -20.95
N LEU A 93 -10.57 5.73 -19.95
CA LEU A 93 -9.30 6.43 -19.82
C LEU A 93 -8.15 5.45 -20.06
N THR A 94 -7.33 5.73 -21.06
CA THR A 94 -6.17 4.91 -21.41
C THR A 94 -4.88 5.60 -20.97
N LEU A 95 -4.00 4.86 -20.29
CA LEU A 95 -2.69 5.36 -19.91
C LEU A 95 -1.77 5.50 -21.13
N ILE A 96 -1.28 6.71 -21.39
CA ILE A 96 -0.18 6.90 -22.33
C ILE A 96 1.07 6.28 -21.71
N PRO A 97 1.73 5.33 -22.40
CA PRO A 97 2.89 4.63 -21.84
C PRO A 97 3.96 5.62 -21.40
N ARG A 98 4.33 5.61 -20.13
CA ARG A 98 5.31 6.55 -19.56
C ARG A 98 6.68 6.47 -20.26
N ARG A 99 7.01 5.33 -20.84
CA ARG A 99 8.25 5.14 -21.65
C ARG A 99 8.29 5.99 -22.91
N ASN A 100 7.09 6.33 -23.45
CA ASN A 100 6.96 7.18 -24.65
C ASN A 100 6.76 8.65 -24.28
N LEU A 101 6.64 8.99 -23.00
CA LEU A 101 6.32 10.33 -22.54
C LEU A 101 7.58 11.11 -22.16
N VAL A 102 7.81 12.24 -22.85
CA VAL A 102 8.84 13.23 -22.50
C VAL A 102 8.15 14.42 -21.84
N GLY A 103 7.88 14.31 -20.54
CA GLY A 103 7.03 15.25 -19.80
C GLY A 103 7.54 16.70 -19.91
N VAL A 104 8.82 16.95 -19.77
CA VAL A 104 9.41 18.31 -19.84
C VAL A 104 9.12 18.99 -21.18
N ARG A 105 9.09 18.23 -22.27
CA ARG A 105 8.79 18.74 -23.61
C ARG A 105 7.31 18.64 -23.99
N GLN A 106 6.49 18.06 -23.13
CA GLN A 106 5.08 17.75 -23.44
C GLN A 106 4.95 16.99 -24.77
N LEU A 107 5.79 15.96 -24.96
CA LEU A 107 5.88 15.20 -26.20
C LEU A 107 5.59 13.72 -25.92
N VAL A 108 4.71 13.11 -26.72
CA VAL A 108 4.47 11.67 -26.76
C VAL A 108 5.20 11.09 -27.97
N LEU A 109 6.23 10.30 -27.74
CA LEU A 109 7.06 9.71 -28.79
C LEU A 109 6.34 8.57 -29.47
N TYR A 110 6.46 8.45 -30.81
CA TYR A 110 5.98 7.28 -31.57
C TYR A 110 6.75 6.02 -31.17
N GLU A 111 8.05 6.16 -30.98
CA GLU A 111 8.93 5.11 -30.48
C GLU A 111 9.64 5.60 -29.22
N ALA A 112 9.66 4.80 -28.17
CA ALA A 112 10.17 5.18 -26.86
C ALA A 112 11.65 5.66 -26.86
N SER A 113 12.46 5.19 -27.82
CA SER A 113 13.85 5.58 -28.03
C SER A 113 14.04 6.61 -29.17
N GLY A 114 12.95 6.99 -29.85
CA GLY A 114 12.99 7.92 -30.98
C GLY A 114 12.90 9.39 -30.51
N ASP A 115 13.05 10.31 -31.46
CA ASP A 115 12.96 11.75 -31.20
C ASP A 115 11.68 12.40 -31.75
N LYS A 116 10.90 11.64 -32.53
CA LYS A 116 9.68 12.13 -33.17
C LYS A 116 8.45 11.69 -32.39
N GLY A 117 7.49 12.58 -32.25
CA GLY A 117 6.27 12.31 -31.52
C GLY A 117 5.23 13.38 -31.75
N ILE A 118 4.17 13.32 -30.96
CA ILE A 118 3.06 14.26 -30.94
C ILE A 118 3.32 15.25 -29.81
N ASP A 119 3.31 16.54 -30.15
CA ASP A 119 3.32 17.63 -29.17
C ASP A 119 1.93 17.73 -28.54
N ILE A 120 1.87 17.51 -27.24
CA ILE A 120 0.63 17.54 -26.45
C ILE A 120 0.51 18.81 -25.61
N SER A 121 1.34 19.83 -25.84
CA SER A 121 1.34 21.05 -25.05
C SER A 121 0.04 21.85 -25.20
N THR A 122 -0.58 21.82 -26.38
CA THR A 122 -1.81 22.54 -26.71
C THR A 122 -2.75 21.69 -27.56
N GLY A 123 -4.06 22.00 -27.52
CA GLY A 123 -5.07 21.35 -28.37
C GLY A 123 -5.63 20.04 -27.85
N TYR A 124 -5.20 19.62 -26.67
CA TYR A 124 -5.63 18.35 -26.06
C TYR A 124 -6.28 18.53 -24.69
N GLU A 125 -6.75 19.74 -24.37
CA GLU A 125 -7.28 20.11 -23.05
C GLU A 125 -8.57 19.35 -22.70
N ASN A 126 -9.30 18.90 -23.73
CA ASN A 126 -10.56 18.17 -23.57
C ASN A 126 -10.44 16.65 -23.76
N THR A 127 -9.21 16.14 -23.91
CA THR A 127 -8.97 14.71 -24.17
C THR A 127 -7.85 14.13 -23.31
N LEU A 128 -6.93 14.96 -22.81
CA LEU A 128 -5.82 14.50 -21.98
C LEU A 128 -5.93 15.01 -20.55
N ILE A 129 -5.72 14.10 -19.61
CA ILE A 129 -5.60 14.40 -18.19
C ILE A 129 -4.13 14.23 -17.79
N ARG A 130 -3.54 15.29 -17.24
CA ARG A 130 -2.13 15.35 -16.85
C ARG A 130 -2.02 15.33 -15.34
N ILE A 131 -1.28 14.37 -14.79
CA ILE A 131 -1.16 14.14 -13.36
C ILE A 131 0.29 14.20 -12.93
N GLY A 132 0.59 15.00 -11.91
CA GLY A 132 1.94 15.24 -11.44
C GLY A 132 2.66 16.36 -12.19
N LYS A 133 3.93 16.54 -11.89
CA LYS A 133 4.76 17.56 -12.54
C LYS A 133 5.51 16.94 -13.73
N PRO A 134 5.65 17.67 -14.86
CA PRO A 134 6.29 17.12 -16.06
C PRO A 134 7.70 16.55 -15.90
N ALA A 135 8.47 17.05 -14.92
CA ALA A 135 9.82 16.57 -14.61
C ALA A 135 9.87 15.54 -13.48
N ASP A 136 8.71 15.18 -12.91
CA ASP A 136 8.65 14.26 -11.78
C ASP A 136 8.88 12.82 -12.24
N LEU A 137 9.80 12.14 -11.58
CA LEU A 137 10.15 10.74 -11.84
C LEU A 137 9.53 9.80 -10.80
N GLY A 138 8.78 10.33 -9.84
CA GLY A 138 8.14 9.57 -8.78
C GLY A 138 9.09 9.10 -7.66
N ILE A 139 8.50 8.53 -6.64
CA ILE A 139 9.24 7.99 -5.47
C ILE A 139 10.18 6.86 -5.91
N MET A 140 9.78 6.08 -6.89
CA MET A 140 10.52 4.91 -7.36
C MET A 140 11.93 5.24 -7.86
N ALA A 141 12.14 6.47 -8.40
CA ALA A 141 13.47 6.94 -8.79
C ALA A 141 14.47 6.87 -7.63
N ASN A 142 14.02 7.22 -6.44
CA ASN A 142 14.85 7.20 -5.24
C ASN A 142 15.03 5.79 -4.67
N LEU A 143 14.15 4.87 -5.00
CA LEU A 143 14.14 3.50 -4.49
C LEU A 143 14.89 2.51 -5.38
N CYS A 144 15.19 2.86 -6.63
CA CYS A 144 15.87 1.98 -7.57
C CYS A 144 17.17 1.39 -7.00
N GLY A 145 17.98 2.21 -6.33
CA GLY A 145 19.24 1.75 -5.71
C GLY A 145 19.00 0.69 -4.64
N GLN A 146 18.02 0.91 -3.78
CA GLN A 146 17.65 -0.01 -2.68
C GLN A 146 17.14 -1.34 -3.23
N LEU A 147 16.25 -1.29 -4.21
CA LEU A 147 15.69 -2.48 -4.85
C LEU A 147 16.76 -3.31 -5.58
N ILE A 148 17.71 -2.68 -6.27
CA ILE A 148 18.83 -3.36 -6.91
C ILE A 148 19.72 -4.03 -5.86
N TRP A 149 20.04 -3.33 -4.76
CA TRP A 149 20.85 -3.90 -3.67
C TRP A 149 20.15 -5.08 -2.99
N LYS A 150 18.84 -4.99 -2.77
CA LYS A 150 18.06 -6.10 -2.23
C LYS A 150 18.14 -7.33 -3.11
N ARG A 151 17.95 -7.20 -4.42
CA ARG A 151 18.09 -8.32 -5.37
C ARG A 151 19.48 -8.94 -5.34
N ASN A 152 20.52 -8.11 -5.30
CA ASN A 152 21.88 -8.59 -5.21
C ASN A 152 22.13 -9.32 -3.88
N ALA A 153 21.60 -8.83 -2.77
CA ALA A 153 21.69 -9.50 -1.47
C ALA A 153 20.98 -10.87 -1.48
N GLN A 154 19.78 -10.94 -2.05
CA GLN A 154 19.02 -12.18 -2.20
C GLN A 154 19.74 -13.20 -3.09
N GLN A 155 20.32 -12.76 -4.19
CA GLN A 155 21.12 -13.61 -5.07
C GLN A 155 22.37 -14.13 -4.35
N SER A 156 23.10 -13.25 -3.68
CA SER A 156 24.30 -13.66 -2.91
C SER A 156 23.96 -14.63 -1.78
N TRP A 157 22.79 -14.44 -1.14
CA TRP A 157 22.29 -15.38 -0.13
C TRP A 157 21.96 -16.74 -0.74
N ALA A 158 21.32 -16.78 -1.88
CA ALA A 158 21.03 -18.03 -2.60
C ALA A 158 22.32 -18.76 -2.98
N GLU A 159 23.31 -18.06 -3.56
CA GLU A 159 24.61 -18.61 -3.90
C GLU A 159 25.39 -19.11 -2.66
N PHE A 160 25.32 -18.36 -1.57
CA PHE A 160 25.90 -18.75 -0.29
C PHE A 160 25.27 -20.03 0.25
N THR A 161 23.94 -20.12 0.21
CA THR A 161 23.19 -21.29 0.67
C THR A 161 23.51 -22.51 -0.17
N GLU A 162 23.63 -22.35 -1.49
CA GLU A 162 24.01 -23.45 -2.39
C GLU A 162 25.42 -23.97 -2.12
N ARG A 163 26.37 -23.07 -1.89
CA ARG A 163 27.79 -23.44 -1.66
C ARG A 163 28.05 -23.99 -0.25
N PHE A 164 27.41 -23.45 0.75
CA PHE A 164 27.70 -23.68 2.15
C PHE A 164 26.57 -24.33 2.94
N GLY A 165 25.39 -24.47 2.32
CA GLY A 165 24.25 -25.14 2.94
C GLY A 165 24.43 -26.65 3.09
N MET A 166 25.37 -27.25 2.33
CA MET A 166 25.74 -28.66 2.48
C MET A 166 27.01 -28.77 3.30
N PRO A 167 27.03 -29.67 4.28
CA PRO A 167 28.24 -29.92 5.07
C PRO A 167 29.35 -30.46 4.17
N LEU A 168 30.59 -29.98 4.38
CA LEU A 168 31.75 -30.57 3.69
C LEU A 168 31.98 -31.97 4.23
N ILE A 169 31.81 -32.96 3.36
CA ILE A 169 32.13 -34.37 3.66
C ILE A 169 33.51 -34.67 3.09
N SER A 170 34.44 -35.02 3.95
CA SER A 170 35.79 -35.41 3.56
C SER A 170 36.14 -36.80 4.09
N ALA A 171 36.87 -37.55 3.32
CA ALA A 171 37.42 -38.84 3.78
C ALA A 171 38.95 -38.82 3.79
N THR A 172 39.53 -39.31 4.86
CA THR A 172 40.96 -39.52 4.95
C THR A 172 41.22 -41.03 4.94
N THR A 173 42.13 -41.49 4.07
CA THR A 173 42.42 -42.92 3.92
C THR A 173 43.91 -43.13 3.74
N ASN A 174 44.40 -44.33 4.19
CA ASN A 174 45.74 -44.81 3.92
C ASN A 174 45.83 -45.66 2.64
N LYS A 175 44.72 -45.84 1.92
CA LYS A 175 44.66 -46.54 0.65
C LYS A 175 45.21 -45.66 -0.46
N THR A 176 46.07 -46.24 -1.31
CA THR A 176 46.72 -45.50 -2.42
C THR A 176 46.31 -46.05 -3.81
N SER A 177 45.58 -47.18 -3.84
CA SER A 177 45.13 -47.73 -5.11
C SER A 177 43.99 -46.87 -5.71
N LYS A 178 44.03 -46.65 -7.03
CA LYS A 178 43.00 -45.87 -7.71
C LYS A 178 41.59 -46.46 -7.52
N ALA A 179 41.49 -47.80 -7.55
CA ALA A 179 40.22 -48.49 -7.36
C ALA A 179 39.62 -48.28 -5.96
N ASP A 180 40.44 -48.18 -4.93
CA ASP A 180 39.97 -47.91 -3.57
C ASP A 180 39.57 -46.42 -3.41
N LEU A 181 40.29 -45.50 -4.03
CA LEU A 181 39.97 -44.07 -4.02
C LEU A 181 38.65 -43.81 -4.75
N ASP A 182 38.46 -44.38 -5.96
CA ASP A 182 37.21 -44.26 -6.74
C ASP A 182 36.02 -44.86 -5.95
N ARG A 183 36.24 -45.94 -5.20
CA ARG A 183 35.20 -46.55 -4.35
C ARG A 183 34.81 -45.64 -3.19
N ILE A 184 35.77 -44.96 -2.56
CA ILE A 184 35.53 -44.03 -1.46
C ILE A 184 34.83 -42.78 -1.98
N ASP A 185 35.23 -42.26 -3.15
CA ASP A 185 34.61 -41.10 -3.79
C ASP A 185 33.13 -41.37 -4.14
N ASN A 186 32.85 -42.51 -4.78
CA ASN A 186 31.46 -42.93 -5.07
C ASN A 186 30.64 -43.11 -3.77
N MET A 187 31.25 -43.58 -2.71
CA MET A 187 30.57 -43.71 -1.43
C MET A 187 30.25 -42.34 -0.81
N LEU A 188 31.20 -41.37 -0.88
CA LEU A 188 30.96 -40.00 -0.42
C LEU A 188 29.83 -39.33 -1.23
N ALA A 189 29.79 -39.53 -2.55
CA ALA A 189 28.74 -39.03 -3.41
C ALA A 189 27.37 -39.63 -3.03
N SER A 190 27.30 -40.89 -2.66
CA SER A 190 26.05 -41.54 -2.24
C SER A 190 25.63 -41.25 -0.78
N LEU A 191 26.51 -40.70 0.04
CA LEU A 191 26.18 -40.31 1.43
C LEU A 191 25.11 -39.24 1.53
N GLY A 192 24.96 -38.40 0.51
CA GLY A 192 23.88 -37.42 0.42
C GLY A 192 22.49 -38.04 0.30
N GLU A 193 22.40 -39.26 -0.26
CA GLU A 193 21.13 -39.96 -0.50
C GLU A 193 20.79 -40.97 0.60
N SER A 194 21.81 -41.49 1.32
CA SER A 194 21.59 -42.46 2.40
C SER A 194 22.59 -42.24 3.56
N ALA A 195 22.07 -42.02 4.76
CA ALA A 195 22.86 -41.74 5.97
C ALA A 195 23.68 -42.95 6.48
N ARG A 196 24.19 -43.86 5.59
CA ARG A 196 24.93 -45.05 5.92
C ARG A 196 26.15 -45.21 5.02
N ALA A 197 27.29 -45.43 5.63
CA ALA A 197 28.53 -45.76 4.92
C ALA A 197 29.23 -46.92 5.60
N VAL A 198 29.78 -47.83 4.78
CA VAL A 198 30.67 -48.90 5.26
C VAL A 198 32.10 -48.56 4.83
N LEU A 199 32.93 -48.25 5.79
CA LEU A 199 34.29 -47.79 5.55
C LEU A 199 35.29 -48.94 5.52
N PRO A 200 36.23 -48.99 4.55
CA PRO A 200 37.38 -49.87 4.63
C PRO A 200 38.26 -49.55 5.85
N GLU A 201 38.93 -50.54 6.37
CA GLU A 201 39.86 -50.34 7.47
C GLU A 201 40.93 -49.29 7.14
N GLY A 202 41.17 -48.34 8.06
CA GLY A 202 42.09 -47.21 7.87
C GLY A 202 41.47 -46.01 7.10
N THR A 203 40.14 -45.97 6.90
CA THR A 203 39.45 -44.84 6.35
C THR A 203 38.57 -44.18 7.41
N SER A 204 38.62 -42.87 7.54
CA SER A 204 37.73 -42.08 8.40
C SER A 204 37.00 -41.03 7.58
N ILE A 205 35.73 -40.83 7.86
CA ILE A 205 34.93 -39.75 7.31
C ILE A 205 34.81 -38.63 8.35
N LYS A 206 35.05 -37.41 7.92
CA LYS A 206 34.81 -36.22 8.70
C LYS A 206 33.71 -35.41 8.00
N ILE A 207 32.67 -35.17 8.72
CA ILE A 207 31.62 -34.26 8.31
C ILE A 207 31.87 -32.96 9.08
N ASP A 208 32.36 -31.95 8.38
CA ASP A 208 32.53 -30.62 8.96
C ASP A 208 31.20 -29.83 8.77
N PRO A 209 30.40 -29.69 9.84
CA PRO A 209 29.26 -28.81 9.78
C PRO A 209 29.78 -27.39 9.48
N PHE A 210 29.12 -26.70 8.58
CA PHE A 210 29.46 -25.30 8.33
C PHE A 210 29.34 -24.51 9.64
N SER A 211 30.46 -24.09 10.21
CA SER A 211 30.51 -23.38 11.49
C SER A 211 30.28 -21.87 11.36
N GLY A 212 29.88 -21.40 10.19
CA GLY A 212 29.52 -19.99 9.91
C GLY A 212 28.12 -19.63 10.42
N GLY A 213 27.78 -20.01 11.66
CA GLY A 213 26.43 -19.94 12.23
C GLY A 213 25.71 -18.62 12.16
N ASP A 214 26.40 -17.50 11.90
CA ASP A 214 25.79 -16.16 11.82
C ASP A 214 25.92 -15.50 10.44
N ALA A 215 26.55 -16.17 9.47
CA ALA A 215 26.76 -15.57 8.15
C ALA A 215 25.43 -15.28 7.38
N TYR A 216 24.38 -16.07 7.62
CA TYR A 216 23.07 -15.83 7.03
C TYR A 216 22.41 -14.55 7.59
N LYS A 217 22.70 -14.20 8.85
CA LYS A 217 22.14 -12.99 9.49
C LYS A 217 22.57 -11.71 8.77
N VAL A 218 23.76 -11.69 8.19
CA VAL A 218 24.26 -10.52 7.45
C VAL A 218 23.36 -10.20 6.27
N PHE A 219 22.92 -11.23 5.52
CA PHE A 219 22.00 -11.03 4.38
C PHE A 219 20.60 -10.66 4.85
N ASP A 220 20.12 -11.31 5.91
CA ASP A 220 18.82 -11.10 6.51
C ASP A 220 18.70 -9.66 7.05
N GLU A 221 19.62 -9.24 7.91
CA GLU A 221 19.69 -7.87 8.43
C GLU A 221 19.83 -6.80 7.32
N GLN A 222 20.57 -7.13 6.24
CA GLN A 222 20.69 -6.24 5.10
C GLN A 222 19.36 -6.07 4.37
N ILE A 223 18.62 -7.18 4.14
CA ILE A 223 17.30 -7.15 3.47
C ILE A 223 16.29 -6.42 4.33
N GLU A 224 16.24 -6.69 5.64
CA GLU A 224 15.36 -6.00 6.58
C GLU A 224 15.63 -4.49 6.61
N ARG A 225 16.91 -4.09 6.66
CA ARG A 225 17.29 -2.67 6.60
C ARG A 225 16.85 -2.01 5.31
N ILE A 226 17.01 -2.68 4.16
CA ILE A 226 16.57 -2.16 2.88
C ILE A 226 15.06 -2.03 2.84
N ASN A 227 14.30 -3.02 3.34
CA ASN A 227 12.84 -2.96 3.46
C ASN A 227 12.41 -1.76 4.30
N ALA A 228 13.04 -1.54 5.45
CA ALA A 228 12.77 -0.40 6.31
C ALA A 228 13.06 0.95 5.61
N GLU A 229 14.15 1.06 4.84
CA GLU A 229 14.46 2.27 4.07
C GLU A 229 13.48 2.50 2.91
N MET A 230 12.94 1.43 2.30
CA MET A 230 11.91 1.55 1.26
C MET A 230 10.55 1.97 1.82
N SER A 231 10.17 1.46 3.00
CA SER A 231 8.88 1.80 3.62
C SER A 231 8.75 3.29 3.96
N LYS A 232 9.83 3.94 4.41
CA LYS A 232 9.81 5.35 4.84
C LYS A 232 9.24 6.32 3.79
N PRO A 233 9.71 6.34 2.53
CA PRO A 233 9.18 7.26 1.53
C PRO A 233 7.82 6.84 0.98
N ILE A 234 7.43 5.56 1.07
CA ILE A 234 6.16 5.07 0.55
C ILE A 234 5.03 5.28 1.57
N THR A 235 5.23 4.85 2.82
CA THR A 235 4.19 4.85 3.86
C THR A 235 4.49 5.77 5.04
N GLY A 236 5.65 6.44 5.05
CA GLY A 236 6.03 7.36 6.12
C GLY A 236 6.57 6.70 7.39
N GLY A 237 6.69 5.37 7.41
CA GLY A 237 7.16 4.61 8.56
C GLY A 237 7.59 3.20 8.21
N THR A 238 8.20 2.50 9.16
CA THR A 238 8.74 1.15 8.97
C THR A 238 7.85 0.05 9.55
N MET A 239 6.86 0.40 10.38
CA MET A 239 6.13 -0.55 11.24
C MET A 239 4.67 -0.79 10.83
N VAL A 240 4.28 -0.41 9.62
CA VAL A 240 2.88 -0.57 9.18
C VAL A 240 2.60 -2.03 8.74
N THR A 241 3.65 -2.77 8.36
CA THR A 241 3.54 -4.16 7.87
C THR A 241 4.38 -5.16 8.64
N ASP A 242 5.33 -4.71 9.46
CA ASP A 242 6.20 -5.59 10.21
C ASP A 242 5.68 -5.77 11.64
N ASP A 243 5.89 -6.95 12.22
CA ASP A 243 5.51 -7.31 13.59
C ASP A 243 6.13 -6.34 14.61
N GLY A 244 5.47 -5.21 14.77
CA GLY A 244 5.86 -4.20 15.75
C GLY A 244 5.60 -4.68 17.16
N SER A 245 6.62 -4.75 17.97
CA SER A 245 6.58 -5.14 19.38
C SER A 245 5.68 -4.24 20.26
N SER A 246 4.99 -3.23 19.69
CA SER A 246 4.13 -2.32 20.43
C SER A 246 2.96 -1.83 19.57
N ARG A 247 1.76 -2.23 19.97
CA ARG A 247 0.47 -1.82 19.39
C ARG A 247 0.31 -0.28 19.30
N SER A 248 0.86 0.43 20.27
CA SER A 248 0.84 1.90 20.32
C SER A 248 1.72 2.55 19.24
N GLN A 249 2.81 1.91 18.83
CA GLN A 249 3.66 2.42 17.75
C GLN A 249 3.03 2.19 16.38
N SER A 250 2.39 1.03 16.16
CA SER A 250 1.65 0.75 14.93
C SER A 250 0.52 1.75 14.72
N GLU A 251 -0.26 2.08 15.75
CA GLU A 251 -1.33 3.10 15.68
C GLU A 251 -0.80 4.50 15.32
N VAL A 252 0.39 4.88 15.78
CA VAL A 252 1.01 6.18 15.43
C VAL A 252 1.46 6.21 13.97
N HIS A 253 1.99 5.09 13.46
CA HIS A 253 2.43 5.00 12.06
C HIS A 253 1.24 4.95 11.10
N GLU A 254 0.19 4.21 11.43
CA GLU A 254 -1.06 4.17 10.69
C GLU A 254 -1.68 5.56 10.58
N ARG A 255 -1.76 6.30 11.71
CA ARG A 255 -2.23 7.70 11.72
C ARG A 255 -1.37 8.64 10.88
N ASN A 256 -0.06 8.42 10.79
CA ASN A 256 0.82 9.26 9.96
C ASN A 256 0.60 8.99 8.46
N LEU A 257 0.39 7.73 8.07
CA LEU A 257 0.05 7.38 6.71
C LEU A 257 -1.30 8.01 6.32
N ASP A 258 -2.35 7.77 7.12
CA ASP A 258 -3.71 8.24 6.83
C ASP A 258 -3.83 9.77 6.87
N ASN A 259 -3.22 10.41 7.86
CA ASN A 259 -3.41 11.84 8.08
C ASN A 259 -2.49 12.74 7.25
N LYS A 260 -1.39 12.25 6.72
CA LYS A 260 -0.42 13.10 6.01
C LYS A 260 -0.22 12.69 4.56
N LEU A 261 0.16 11.43 4.31
CA LEU A 261 0.47 10.98 2.96
C LEU A 261 -0.81 10.76 2.15
N ALA A 262 -1.76 10.01 2.69
CA ALA A 262 -3.03 9.77 2.03
C ALA A 262 -3.82 11.07 1.84
N GLU A 263 -3.77 12.02 2.80
CA GLU A 263 -4.36 13.36 2.62
C GLU A 263 -3.69 14.14 1.49
N SER A 264 -2.36 14.08 1.38
CA SER A 264 -1.63 14.72 0.27
C SER A 264 -2.03 14.11 -1.08
N ASP A 265 -2.15 12.79 -1.14
CA ASP A 265 -2.56 12.08 -2.36
C ASP A 265 -4.04 12.40 -2.71
N ARG A 266 -4.93 12.46 -1.72
CA ARG A 266 -6.33 12.90 -1.91
C ARG A 266 -6.42 14.32 -2.43
N ARG A 267 -5.58 15.23 -1.95
CA ARG A 267 -5.53 16.61 -2.47
C ARG A 267 -5.09 16.67 -3.93
N LEU A 268 -4.07 15.87 -4.30
CA LEU A 268 -3.63 15.76 -5.70
C LEU A 268 -4.79 15.33 -6.59
N ILE A 269 -5.47 14.24 -6.23
CA ILE A 269 -6.63 13.72 -6.95
C ILE A 269 -7.73 14.77 -7.03
N GLN A 270 -8.08 15.41 -5.92
CA GLN A 270 -9.11 16.43 -5.88
C GLN A 270 -8.82 17.61 -6.83
N PHE A 271 -7.57 18.05 -6.91
CA PHE A 271 -7.16 19.09 -7.86
C PHE A 271 -7.29 18.62 -9.31
N VAL A 272 -6.87 17.40 -9.61
CA VAL A 272 -6.97 16.86 -10.98
C VAL A 272 -8.43 16.69 -11.38
N VAL A 273 -9.26 16.14 -10.51
CA VAL A 273 -10.69 15.97 -10.80
C VAL A 273 -11.38 17.31 -11.03
N ASN A 274 -11.17 18.29 -10.14
CA ASN A 274 -11.85 19.57 -10.23
C ASN A 274 -11.34 20.45 -11.38
N ASN A 275 -10.06 20.38 -11.72
CA ASN A 275 -9.45 21.29 -12.68
C ASN A 275 -9.32 20.70 -14.09
N GLN A 276 -9.42 19.39 -14.25
CA GLN A 276 -9.29 18.74 -15.54
C GLN A 276 -10.46 17.79 -15.83
N LEU A 277 -10.75 16.82 -14.96
CA LEU A 277 -11.72 15.76 -15.24
C LEU A 277 -13.15 16.32 -15.36
N ILE A 278 -13.63 17.12 -14.40
CA ILE A 278 -14.97 17.72 -14.44
C ILE A 278 -15.13 18.65 -15.67
N PRO A 279 -14.19 19.55 -16.01
CA PRO A 279 -14.24 20.31 -17.27
C PRO A 279 -14.31 19.44 -18.53
N ILE A 280 -13.52 18.37 -18.60
CA ILE A 280 -13.55 17.42 -19.71
C ILE A 280 -14.92 16.74 -19.81
N MET A 281 -15.45 16.22 -18.71
CA MET A 281 -16.79 15.62 -18.65
C MET A 281 -17.87 16.61 -19.10
N HIS A 282 -17.81 17.85 -18.64
CA HIS A 282 -18.73 18.90 -19.06
C HIS A 282 -18.65 19.16 -20.57
N TYR A 283 -17.45 19.26 -21.13
CA TYR A 283 -17.25 19.47 -22.56
C TYR A 283 -17.90 18.36 -23.40
N TRP A 284 -17.84 17.12 -22.92
CA TRP A 284 -18.41 15.96 -23.59
C TRP A 284 -19.88 15.68 -23.25
N GLY A 285 -20.55 16.62 -22.56
CA GLY A 285 -22.00 16.60 -22.33
C GLY A 285 -22.47 15.83 -21.11
N TRP A 286 -21.58 15.48 -20.20
CA TRP A 286 -21.96 14.90 -18.91
C TRP A 286 -22.67 15.94 -18.04
N PRO A 287 -23.59 15.53 -17.14
CA PRO A 287 -24.39 16.45 -16.32
C PRO A 287 -23.60 17.10 -15.18
N LEU A 288 -22.39 17.56 -15.47
CA LEU A 288 -21.46 18.21 -14.54
C LEU A 288 -21.12 19.61 -15.05
N ASN A 289 -21.01 20.55 -14.15
CA ASN A 289 -20.64 21.93 -14.48
C ASN A 289 -19.47 22.38 -13.59
N PRO A 290 -18.31 22.72 -14.16
CA PRO A 290 -17.12 23.10 -13.39
C PRO A 290 -17.31 24.38 -12.55
N GLU A 291 -18.29 25.24 -12.90
CA GLU A 291 -18.60 26.46 -12.15
C GLU A 291 -19.42 26.17 -10.88
N THR A 292 -20.31 25.18 -10.93
CA THR A 292 -21.26 24.88 -9.84
C THR A 292 -20.90 23.62 -9.05
N ASP A 293 -20.21 22.69 -9.66
CA ASP A 293 -19.95 21.38 -9.07
C ASP A 293 -18.48 21.25 -8.61
N LYS A 294 -18.31 20.59 -7.51
CA LYS A 294 -17.00 20.35 -6.90
C LYS A 294 -16.91 18.93 -6.38
N PHE A 295 -15.90 18.19 -6.81
CA PHE A 295 -15.51 16.96 -6.18
C PHE A 295 -14.83 17.25 -4.85
N GLN A 296 -15.20 16.55 -3.81
CA GLN A 296 -14.65 16.69 -2.48
C GLN A 296 -14.59 15.32 -1.80
N TRP A 297 -13.47 15.02 -1.17
CA TRP A 297 -13.37 13.87 -0.27
C TRP A 297 -14.23 14.12 0.97
N ASP A 298 -14.79 13.05 1.51
CA ASP A 298 -15.52 13.13 2.76
C ASP A 298 -14.50 13.12 3.90
N ASP A 299 -14.20 14.31 4.41
CA ASP A 299 -13.31 14.52 5.55
C ASP A 299 -14.04 14.29 6.89
N THR A 300 -15.26 13.76 6.89
CA THR A 300 -15.89 13.32 8.13
C THR A 300 -15.02 12.24 8.71
N PHE A 301 -14.31 12.60 9.77
CA PHE A 301 -13.51 11.70 10.55
C PHE A 301 -14.44 10.56 10.99
N GLU A 302 -14.33 9.40 10.38
CA GLU A 302 -15.02 8.22 10.87
C GLU A 302 -14.40 7.90 12.24
N LEU A 303 -14.98 8.54 13.27
CA LEU A 303 -14.75 8.13 14.64
C LEU A 303 -15.00 6.63 14.69
N SER A 304 -14.07 5.87 15.23
CA SER A 304 -14.36 4.46 15.52
C SER A 304 -15.71 4.38 16.22
N LEU A 305 -16.48 3.33 16.02
CA LEU A 305 -17.80 3.17 16.65
C LEU A 305 -17.77 3.48 18.15
N ASN A 306 -16.67 3.14 18.83
CA ASN A 306 -16.46 3.46 20.25
C ASN A 306 -16.25 4.96 20.50
N GLN A 307 -15.51 5.66 19.65
CA GLN A 307 -15.31 7.11 19.78
C GLN A 307 -16.58 7.86 19.44
N HIS A 308 -17.29 7.42 18.41
CA HIS A 308 -18.59 7.95 18.01
C HIS A 308 -19.62 7.77 19.15
N TRP A 309 -19.67 6.57 19.74
CA TRP A 309 -20.51 6.28 20.89
C TRP A 309 -20.17 7.16 22.09
N ASN A 310 -18.91 7.38 22.39
CA ASN A 310 -18.49 8.25 23.50
C ASN A 310 -18.94 9.70 23.29
N VAL A 311 -18.84 10.21 22.07
CA VAL A 311 -19.34 11.56 21.73
C VAL A 311 -20.86 11.61 21.85
N VAL A 312 -21.57 10.64 21.27
CA VAL A 312 -23.04 10.57 21.35
C VAL A 312 -23.51 10.43 22.79
N ASN A 313 -22.85 9.62 23.60
CA ASN A 313 -23.18 9.44 25.01
C ASN A 313 -22.98 10.74 25.82
N GLN A 314 -21.98 11.54 25.52
CA GLN A 314 -21.82 12.88 26.11
C GLN A 314 -22.93 13.85 25.68
N ILE A 315 -23.37 13.77 24.42
CA ILE A 315 -24.46 14.59 23.87
C ILE A 315 -25.79 14.20 24.50
N LEU A 316 -26.07 12.89 24.64
CA LEU A 316 -27.29 12.35 25.28
C LEU A 316 -27.48 12.84 26.72
N ASN A 317 -26.38 13.15 27.44
CA ASN A 317 -26.47 13.73 28.77
C ASN A 317 -27.02 15.16 28.82
N ARG A 318 -27.09 15.87 27.67
CA ARG A 318 -27.50 17.27 27.58
C ARG A 318 -28.59 17.55 26.58
N TYR A 319 -28.74 16.68 25.56
CA TYR A 319 -29.65 16.86 24.44
C TYR A 319 -30.36 15.53 24.13
N THR A 320 -31.57 15.63 23.60
CA THR A 320 -32.27 14.49 23.02
C THR A 320 -31.73 14.23 21.61
N VAL A 321 -31.41 12.99 21.29
CA VAL A 321 -30.96 12.56 19.96
C VAL A 321 -32.04 11.67 19.34
N ASP A 322 -32.22 11.78 18.04
CA ASP A 322 -33.20 10.99 17.28
C ASP A 322 -32.87 9.49 17.39
N GLN A 323 -33.87 8.69 17.78
CA GLN A 323 -33.76 7.24 17.95
C GLN A 323 -33.49 6.52 16.63
N GLU A 324 -34.12 6.97 15.52
CA GLU A 324 -33.87 6.42 14.18
C GLU A 324 -32.42 6.67 13.75
N TRP A 325 -31.90 7.88 14.01
CA TRP A 325 -30.52 8.21 13.71
C TRP A 325 -29.53 7.30 14.49
N ILE A 326 -29.78 7.06 15.78
CA ILE A 326 -28.94 6.16 16.60
C ILE A 326 -29.00 4.72 16.05
N ALA A 327 -30.22 4.22 15.79
CA ALA A 327 -30.41 2.88 15.25
C ALA A 327 -29.68 2.66 13.93
N ASN A 328 -29.76 3.64 13.01
CA ASN A 328 -29.12 3.59 11.70
C ASN A 328 -27.60 3.72 11.79
N THR A 329 -27.10 4.62 12.65
CA THR A 329 -25.66 4.89 12.80
C THR A 329 -24.92 3.72 13.45
N PHE A 330 -25.50 3.15 14.51
CA PHE A 330 -24.87 2.06 15.26
C PHE A 330 -25.35 0.66 14.85
N LYS A 331 -26.30 0.57 13.90
CA LYS A 331 -26.93 -0.68 13.44
C LYS A 331 -27.50 -1.53 14.58
N VAL A 332 -28.04 -0.86 15.61
CA VAL A 332 -28.65 -1.50 16.78
C VAL A 332 -30.15 -1.35 16.70
N PRO A 333 -30.96 -2.43 16.77
CA PRO A 333 -32.41 -2.30 16.79
C PRO A 333 -32.87 -1.69 18.13
N ILE A 334 -33.43 -0.50 18.12
CA ILE A 334 -34.02 0.15 19.27
C ILE A 334 -35.52 -0.24 19.29
N THR A 335 -35.94 -1.00 20.30
CA THR A 335 -37.29 -1.56 20.38
C THR A 335 -38.22 -0.85 21.37
N GLY A 336 -37.75 0.15 22.10
CA GLY A 336 -38.54 0.95 23.03
C GLY A 336 -37.72 1.74 24.04
N GLU A 337 -38.40 2.60 24.79
CA GLU A 337 -37.76 3.37 25.87
C GLU A 337 -37.63 2.51 27.13
N LEU A 338 -36.49 2.65 27.81
CA LEU A 338 -36.35 2.13 29.18
C LEU A 338 -37.33 2.89 30.08
N HIS A 339 -38.31 2.22 30.60
CA HIS A 339 -39.13 2.79 31.69
C HIS A 339 -38.19 3.14 32.83
N ALA A 340 -38.20 4.40 33.24
CA ALA A 340 -37.54 4.82 34.47
C ALA A 340 -37.99 3.88 35.62
N PRO A 341 -37.08 3.46 36.51
CA PRO A 341 -37.51 2.70 37.69
C PRO A 341 -38.59 3.50 38.38
N LYS A 342 -39.76 2.89 38.60
CA LYS A 342 -40.80 3.48 39.47
C LYS A 342 -40.12 3.83 40.78
N GLU A 343 -40.17 5.10 41.21
CA GLU A 343 -39.88 5.50 42.57
C GLU A 343 -40.73 4.57 43.46
N ASN A 344 -40.06 3.74 44.25
CA ASN A 344 -40.73 2.95 45.25
C ASN A 344 -41.35 3.93 46.24
N ASP A 345 -42.67 3.88 46.36
CA ASP A 345 -43.43 4.47 47.47
C ASP A 345 -42.90 3.89 48.79
N ASP A 346 -41.85 4.45 49.34
CA ASP A 346 -41.38 4.27 50.71
C ASP A 346 -42.23 5.15 51.65
N GLU A 347 -43.55 5.03 51.62
CA GLU A 347 -44.42 5.43 52.71
C GLU A 347 -45.13 4.19 53.20
N ASN A 348 -44.50 3.42 54.10
CA ASN A 348 -45.13 2.68 55.19
C ASN A 348 -44.23 1.68 55.93
N ILE A 349 -43.21 2.21 56.59
CA ILE A 349 -42.58 1.42 57.69
C ILE A 349 -42.33 2.37 58.87
N HIS A 350 -43.40 2.91 59.43
CA HIS A 350 -43.43 3.37 60.79
C HIS A 350 -44.73 2.89 61.44
N SER A 351 -44.69 1.68 61.96
CA SER A 351 -45.45 1.23 63.10
C SER A 351 -45.51 -0.29 63.20
N ARG A 352 -44.55 -0.89 63.87
CA ARG A 352 -44.74 -2.14 64.69
C ARG A 352 -43.43 -2.38 65.41
N GLY A 353 -43.36 -1.84 66.59
CA GLY A 353 -43.58 -2.54 67.81
C GLY A 353 -42.34 -3.31 68.22
N LEU A 354 -41.54 -2.66 69.10
CA LEU A 354 -40.62 -3.29 70.03
C LEU A 354 -41.44 -4.35 70.87
N SER A 355 -41.02 -5.59 70.88
CA SER A 355 -41.01 -6.40 72.07
C SER A 355 -40.24 -7.72 71.92
N ARG A 356 -39.20 -7.86 72.72
CA ARG A 356 -38.76 -9.01 73.52
C ARG A 356 -38.59 -10.35 72.80
N ASN A 357 -37.48 -11.04 72.91
CA ASN A 357 -36.95 -11.61 74.16
C ASN A 357 -35.59 -12.26 73.96
N PHE A 358 -34.79 -12.09 75.01
CA PHE A 358 -33.65 -12.92 75.39
C PHE A 358 -34.08 -14.41 75.49
N GLN A 359 -33.33 -15.35 74.93
CA GLN A 359 -32.61 -16.44 75.59
C GLN A 359 -31.60 -17.02 74.63
#